data_04fd7c683aa84f7dd5c9e9287cb4847b
#
_entry.id   04fd7c683aa84f7dd5c9e9287cb4847b
#
_cell.length_a   1.000
_cell.length_b   1.000
_cell.length_c   1.000
_cell.angle_alpha   90.00
_cell.angle_beta   90.00
_cell.angle_gamma   90.00
#
_symmetry.space_group_name_H-M   'P 1'
#
loop_
_entity.id
_entity.type
_entity.pdbx_description
1 polymer ?
#
loop_
_entity_poly.entity_id
_entity_poly.type
_entity_poly.pdbx_seq_one_letter_code
_entity_poly.pdbx_strand_id
1 'polypeptide(L)'
;TRVTQDFTVEDLKACHLARGFKTIGYHYYITKDGTLYPCRPEREVGAHARHYNAHSIAVCYEGGLDANGKPADTRTLAQKVTMEELLKSLCLDYPDATILGHRDLPGVRKECPCFDTKKWLEDINFHI
;
A
#
# COMPACT_ATOMS: atom_id res chain seq x y z
N THR A 1 0.68 -10.13 4.48
CA THR A 1 1.50 -11.33 4.23
C THR A 1 2.57 -11.48 5.29
N ARG A 2 2.78 -12.69 5.78
CA ARG A 2 3.86 -12.98 6.73
C ARG A 2 5.22 -12.85 6.07
N VAL A 3 6.21 -12.41 6.82
CA VAL A 3 7.58 -12.19 6.33
C VAL A 3 8.20 -13.47 5.75
N THR A 4 7.76 -14.65 6.22
CA THR A 4 8.24 -15.97 5.77
C THR A 4 7.49 -16.51 4.55
N GLN A 5 6.49 -15.80 4.03
CA GLN A 5 5.68 -16.21 2.89
C GLN A 5 5.86 -15.22 1.75
N ASP A 6 5.82 -15.74 0.51
CA ASP A 6 5.73 -14.92 -0.67
C ASP A 6 4.26 -14.74 -1.06
N PHE A 7 3.92 -13.54 -1.50
CA PHE A 7 2.58 -13.22 -1.96
C PHE A 7 2.69 -12.44 -3.25
N THR A 8 2.53 -13.13 -4.36
CA THR A 8 2.67 -12.56 -5.70
C THR A 8 1.50 -11.68 -6.08
N VAL A 9 1.65 -10.89 -7.14
CA VAL A 9 0.54 -10.09 -7.67
C VAL A 9 -0.61 -10.99 -8.14
N GLU A 10 -0.32 -12.18 -8.66
CA GLU A 10 -1.30 -13.18 -9.04
C GLU A 10 -2.07 -13.71 -7.83
N ASP A 11 -1.39 -13.95 -6.71
CA ASP A 11 -2.01 -14.36 -5.46
C ASP A 11 -2.96 -13.29 -4.93
N LEU A 12 -2.53 -12.02 -4.98
CA LEU A 12 -3.35 -10.89 -4.57
C LEU A 12 -4.60 -10.77 -5.45
N LYS A 13 -4.44 -10.90 -6.76
CA LYS A 13 -5.56 -10.85 -7.71
C LYS A 13 -6.56 -11.97 -7.43
N ALA A 14 -6.09 -13.20 -7.24
CA ALA A 14 -6.96 -14.33 -6.91
C ALA A 14 -7.74 -14.09 -5.62
N CYS A 15 -7.08 -13.55 -4.59
CA CYS A 15 -7.73 -13.20 -3.33
C CYS A 15 -8.85 -12.17 -3.53
N HIS A 16 -8.60 -11.10 -4.29
CA HIS A 16 -9.60 -10.06 -4.52
C HIS A 16 -10.75 -10.53 -5.42
N LEU A 17 -10.46 -11.36 -6.45
CA LEU A 17 -11.50 -11.94 -7.28
C LEU A 17 -12.41 -12.86 -6.45
N ALA A 18 -11.85 -13.64 -5.53
CA ALA A 18 -12.61 -14.50 -4.62
C ALA A 18 -13.53 -13.70 -3.70
N ARG A 19 -13.21 -12.43 -3.42
CA ARG A 19 -14.03 -11.51 -2.62
C ARG A 19 -15.08 -10.77 -3.47
N GLY A 20 -15.19 -11.06 -4.76
CA GLY A 20 -16.15 -10.43 -5.66
C GLY A 20 -15.67 -9.15 -6.32
N PHE A 21 -14.40 -8.80 -6.21
CA PHE A 21 -13.84 -7.63 -6.90
C PHE A 21 -13.62 -7.94 -8.38
N LYS A 22 -13.70 -6.92 -9.23
CA LYS A 22 -13.43 -7.05 -10.68
C LYS A 22 -11.96 -7.35 -10.95
N THR A 23 -11.08 -6.81 -10.13
CA THR A 23 -9.64 -6.99 -10.20
C THR A 23 -9.04 -6.61 -8.84
N ILE A 24 -7.72 -6.45 -8.75
CA ILE A 24 -7.05 -6.01 -7.53
C ILE A 24 -7.60 -4.64 -7.09
N GLY A 25 -7.94 -4.50 -5.81
CA GLY A 25 -8.52 -3.28 -5.25
C GLY A 25 -7.55 -2.13 -5.05
N TYR A 26 -6.23 -2.40 -5.09
CA TYR A 26 -5.18 -1.40 -4.97
C TYR A 26 -4.73 -0.91 -6.35
N HIS A 27 -4.24 0.32 -6.42
CA HIS A 27 -3.69 0.86 -7.66
C HIS A 27 -2.27 0.35 -7.91
N TYR A 28 -1.49 0.15 -6.86
CA TYR A 28 -0.11 -0.32 -6.94
C TYR A 28 0.19 -1.37 -5.87
N TYR A 29 1.03 -2.33 -6.22
CA TYR A 29 1.52 -3.36 -5.31
C TYR A 29 3.04 -3.50 -5.44
N ILE A 30 3.74 -3.54 -4.30
CA ILE A 30 5.21 -3.62 -4.24
C ILE A 30 5.60 -4.92 -3.57
N THR A 31 6.25 -5.80 -4.30
CA THR A 31 6.74 -7.08 -3.75
C THR A 31 8.03 -6.90 -2.95
N LYS A 32 8.43 -7.94 -2.20
CA LYS A 32 9.59 -7.88 -1.28
C LYS A 32 10.89 -7.47 -1.96
N ASP A 33 11.07 -7.80 -3.24
CA ASP A 33 12.24 -7.42 -4.03
C ASP A 33 12.21 -5.97 -4.52
N GLY A 34 11.17 -5.22 -4.19
CA GLY A 34 11.00 -3.84 -4.60
C GLY A 34 10.36 -3.66 -5.98
N THR A 35 9.89 -4.74 -6.61
CA THR A 35 9.21 -4.64 -7.90
C THR A 35 7.85 -3.98 -7.75
N LEU A 36 7.58 -2.97 -8.58
CA LEU A 36 6.32 -2.25 -8.60
C LEU A 36 5.40 -2.83 -9.66
N TYR A 37 4.19 -3.20 -9.24
CA TYR A 37 3.14 -3.68 -10.15
C TYR A 37 1.98 -2.70 -10.17
N PRO A 38 1.72 -2.00 -11.30
CA PRO A 38 0.48 -1.25 -11.47
C PRO A 38 -0.67 -2.23 -11.66
N CYS A 39 -1.68 -2.15 -10.79
CA CYS A 39 -2.75 -3.15 -10.73
C CYS A 39 -4.09 -2.60 -11.20
N ARG A 40 -4.36 -1.34 -10.88
CA ARG A 40 -5.58 -0.65 -11.28
C ARG A 40 -5.21 0.74 -11.77
N PRO A 41 -5.73 1.21 -12.92
CA PRO A 41 -5.43 2.57 -13.39
C PRO A 41 -5.81 3.61 -12.34
N GLU A 42 -5.00 4.66 -12.19
CA GLU A 42 -5.22 5.70 -11.18
C GLU A 42 -6.58 6.38 -11.30
N ARG A 43 -7.11 6.49 -12.52
CA ARG A 43 -8.42 7.07 -12.79
C ARG A 43 -9.60 6.20 -12.36
N GLU A 44 -9.36 4.93 -12.08
CA GLU A 44 -10.41 4.03 -11.62
C GLU A 44 -10.54 4.08 -10.11
N VAL A 45 -11.78 4.04 -9.62
CA VAL A 45 -12.05 3.94 -8.19
C VAL A 45 -11.56 2.61 -7.66
N GLY A 46 -10.73 2.63 -6.62
CA GLY A 46 -10.19 1.43 -6.00
C GLY A 46 -11.21 0.73 -5.10
N ALA A 47 -10.80 -0.39 -4.52
CA ALA A 47 -11.58 -1.14 -3.53
C ALA A 47 -10.65 -1.49 -2.35
N HIS A 48 -10.28 -0.49 -1.56
CA HIS A 48 -9.27 -0.63 -0.50
C HIS A 48 -9.67 0.04 0.83
N ALA A 49 -10.48 1.10 0.78
CA ALA A 49 -10.91 1.82 1.97
C ALA A 49 -12.33 2.33 1.78
N ARG A 50 -13.30 1.64 2.36
CA ARG A 50 -14.71 2.00 2.28
C ARG A 50 -14.92 3.48 2.63
N HIS A 51 -15.73 4.19 1.86
CA HIS A 51 -16.01 5.63 1.93
C HIS A 51 -14.90 6.54 1.39
N TYR A 52 -13.68 6.02 1.13
CA TYR A 52 -12.54 6.80 0.66
C TYR A 52 -12.07 6.42 -0.74
N ASN A 53 -12.58 5.31 -1.30
CA ASN A 53 -12.13 4.78 -2.59
C ASN A 53 -12.20 5.78 -3.73
N ALA A 54 -13.23 6.63 -3.77
CA ALA A 54 -13.47 7.56 -4.87
C ALA A 54 -12.47 8.73 -4.93
N HIS A 55 -11.75 9.01 -3.85
CA HIS A 55 -10.85 10.16 -3.75
C HIS A 55 -9.42 9.79 -3.42
N SER A 56 -9.04 8.53 -3.55
CA SER A 56 -7.72 8.09 -3.11
C SER A 56 -7.08 7.10 -4.06
N ILE A 57 -5.74 7.08 -4.02
CA ILE A 57 -4.91 6.10 -4.69
C ILE A 57 -4.27 5.24 -3.62
N ALA A 58 -4.35 3.94 -3.77
CA ALA A 58 -3.82 3.00 -2.79
C ALA A 58 -2.55 2.33 -3.27
N VAL A 59 -1.53 2.37 -2.42
CA VAL A 59 -0.28 1.66 -2.60
C VAL A 59 -0.20 0.61 -1.50
N CYS A 60 -0.03 -0.64 -1.90
CA CYS A 60 0.12 -1.77 -0.99
C CYS A 60 1.49 -2.42 -1.16
N TYR A 61 2.04 -2.97 -0.10
CA TYR A 61 3.29 -3.72 -0.16
C TYR A 61 3.10 -5.15 0.33
N GLU A 62 3.91 -6.06 -0.18
CA GLU A 62 3.93 -7.45 0.25
C GLU A 62 4.53 -7.51 1.65
N GLY A 63 3.74 -7.93 2.65
CA GLY A 63 4.19 -8.00 4.03
C GLY A 63 3.17 -7.47 5.02
N GLY A 64 3.65 -6.90 6.11
CA GLY A 64 2.83 -6.33 7.18
C GLY A 64 2.59 -7.28 8.36
N LEU A 65 2.99 -8.54 8.25
CA LEU A 65 2.88 -9.53 9.33
C LEU A 65 4.25 -10.17 9.59
N ASP A 66 4.61 -10.33 10.86
CA ASP A 66 5.83 -11.04 11.24
C ASP A 66 5.67 -12.55 11.05
N ALA A 67 6.71 -13.33 11.41
CA ALA A 67 6.69 -14.79 11.26
C ALA A 67 5.58 -15.48 12.07
N ASN A 68 5.08 -14.81 13.11
CA ASN A 68 3.99 -15.30 13.96
C ASN A 68 2.61 -14.83 13.49
N GLY A 69 2.55 -14.08 12.39
CA GLY A 69 1.30 -13.53 11.86
C GLY A 69 0.80 -12.28 12.57
N LYS A 70 1.63 -11.60 13.35
CA LYS A 70 1.27 -10.36 14.04
C LYS A 70 1.66 -9.14 13.21
N PRO A 71 0.87 -8.04 13.28
CA PRO A 71 1.21 -6.79 12.58
C PRO A 71 2.61 -6.29 12.95
N ALA A 72 3.41 -6.01 11.92
CA ALA A 72 4.77 -5.49 12.08
C ALA A 72 5.22 -4.79 10.80
N ASP A 73 6.14 -3.84 10.93
CA ASP A 73 6.79 -3.23 9.77
C ASP A 73 7.82 -4.20 9.20
N THR A 74 7.42 -4.92 8.14
CA THR A 74 8.25 -5.92 7.48
C THR A 74 8.82 -5.43 6.16
N ARG A 75 8.72 -4.13 5.86
CA ARG A 75 9.22 -3.58 4.60
C ARG A 75 10.71 -3.84 4.43
N THR A 76 11.07 -4.37 3.26
CA THR A 76 12.49 -4.49 2.86
C THR A 76 13.03 -3.12 2.46
N LEU A 77 14.36 -2.99 2.43
CA LEU A 77 14.99 -1.77 1.94
C LEU A 77 14.55 -1.48 0.50
N ALA A 78 14.50 -2.51 -0.35
CA ALA A 78 14.04 -2.37 -1.74
C ALA A 78 12.61 -1.84 -1.82
N GLN A 79 11.71 -2.33 -0.95
CA GLN A 79 10.33 -1.83 -0.89
C GLN A 79 10.29 -0.37 -0.45
N LYS A 80 11.08 0.02 0.53
CA LYS A 80 11.13 1.41 1.02
C LYS A 80 11.59 2.37 -0.07
N VAL A 81 12.61 2.00 -0.83
CA VAL A 81 13.12 2.82 -1.95
C VAL A 81 12.05 2.98 -3.03
N THR A 82 11.45 1.88 -3.46
CA THR A 82 10.39 1.90 -4.49
C THR A 82 9.20 2.73 -4.03
N MET A 83 8.76 2.55 -2.79
CA MET A 83 7.64 3.27 -2.21
C MET A 83 7.90 4.77 -2.15
N GLU A 84 9.10 5.18 -1.72
CA GLU A 84 9.49 6.59 -1.67
C GLU A 84 9.46 7.23 -3.05
N GLU A 85 10.04 6.57 -4.06
CA GLU A 85 10.05 7.08 -5.43
C GLU A 85 8.65 7.17 -6.02
N LEU A 86 7.82 6.16 -5.80
CA LEU A 86 6.42 6.16 -6.25
C LEU A 86 5.63 7.31 -5.61
N LEU A 87 5.77 7.50 -4.30
CA LEU A 87 5.07 8.57 -3.59
C LEU A 87 5.50 9.94 -4.08
N LYS A 88 6.79 10.15 -4.35
CA LYS A 88 7.28 11.41 -4.94
C LYS A 88 6.65 11.67 -6.30
N SER A 89 6.56 10.65 -7.15
CA SER A 89 5.92 10.77 -8.47
C SER A 89 4.43 11.11 -8.36
N LEU A 90 3.72 10.41 -7.48
CA LEU A 90 2.29 10.67 -7.25
C LEU A 90 2.03 12.07 -6.71
N CYS A 91 2.89 12.58 -5.84
CA CYS A 91 2.76 13.94 -5.30
C CYS A 91 3.01 15.02 -6.35
N LEU A 92 3.84 14.74 -7.36
CA LEU A 92 4.01 15.64 -8.49
C LEU A 92 2.73 15.71 -9.34
N ASP A 93 2.05 14.58 -9.52
CA ASP A 93 0.81 14.50 -10.28
C ASP A 93 -0.40 15.03 -9.49
N TYR A 94 -0.36 14.88 -8.17
CA TYR A 94 -1.46 15.26 -7.27
C TYR A 94 -0.92 16.12 -6.12
N PRO A 95 -0.56 17.40 -6.39
CA PRO A 95 0.15 18.24 -5.40
C PRO A 95 -0.65 18.55 -4.14
N ASP A 96 -1.97 18.44 -4.18
CA ASP A 96 -2.83 18.67 -3.01
C ASP A 96 -3.11 17.40 -2.21
N ALA A 97 -2.57 16.25 -2.62
CA ALA A 97 -2.81 14.98 -1.95
C ALA A 97 -2.08 14.90 -0.60
N THR A 98 -2.73 14.23 0.35
CA THR A 98 -2.14 13.89 1.64
C THR A 98 -1.80 12.41 1.67
N ILE A 99 -0.62 12.07 2.17
CA ILE A 99 -0.19 10.67 2.32
C ILE A 99 -0.56 10.17 3.71
N LEU A 100 -1.36 9.11 3.76
CA LEU A 100 -1.83 8.51 5.01
C LEU A 100 -1.66 6.98 4.96
N GLY A 101 -1.42 6.37 6.13
CA GLY A 101 -1.61 4.94 6.29
C GLY A 101 -3.10 4.62 6.35
N HIS A 102 -3.49 3.40 5.97
CA HIS A 102 -4.89 2.98 6.04
C HIS A 102 -5.44 3.15 7.47
N ARG A 103 -4.64 2.83 8.48
CA ARG A 103 -5.02 2.97 9.90
C ARG A 103 -5.24 4.41 10.36
N ASP A 104 -4.75 5.39 9.60
CA ASP A 104 -4.90 6.82 9.92
C ASP A 104 -6.26 7.38 9.49
N LEU A 105 -7.04 6.62 8.72
CA LEU A 105 -8.36 7.05 8.27
C LEU A 105 -9.39 6.96 9.39
N PRO A 106 -10.28 7.96 9.55
CA PRO A 106 -11.32 7.90 10.57
C PRO A 106 -12.19 6.64 10.44
N GLY A 107 -12.43 5.96 11.57
CA GLY A 107 -13.26 4.76 11.62
C GLY A 107 -12.55 3.46 11.22
N VAL A 108 -11.30 3.52 10.79
CA VAL A 108 -10.52 2.32 10.46
C VAL A 108 -9.86 1.77 11.72
N ARG A 109 -10.06 0.47 11.98
CA ARG A 109 -9.49 -0.23 13.14
C ARG A 109 -8.41 -1.24 12.76
N LYS A 110 -7.97 -1.24 11.50
CA LYS A 110 -6.93 -2.13 11.01
C LYS A 110 -5.55 -1.54 11.29
N GLU A 111 -4.56 -2.42 11.48
CA GLU A 111 -3.17 -2.01 11.72
C GLU A 111 -2.43 -1.60 10.43
N CYS A 112 -3.01 -1.92 9.27
CA CYS A 112 -2.41 -1.61 7.97
C CYS A 112 -2.08 -0.11 7.86
N PRO A 113 -0.91 0.27 7.38
CA PRO A 113 0.14 -0.54 6.76
C PRO A 113 1.16 -1.15 7.72
N CYS A 114 0.91 -1.21 9.01
CA CYS A 114 1.75 -1.80 10.06
C CYS A 114 3.03 -1.00 10.34
N PHE A 115 3.05 0.27 9.98
CA PHE A 115 4.09 1.23 10.35
C PHE A 115 3.47 2.62 10.45
N ASP A 116 4.15 3.52 11.16
CA ASP A 116 3.71 4.92 11.27
C ASP A 116 4.15 5.68 10.01
N THR A 117 3.21 5.89 9.10
CA THR A 117 3.45 6.56 7.82
C THR A 117 3.99 7.97 8.01
N LYS A 118 3.38 8.75 8.90
CA LYS A 118 3.79 10.13 9.16
C LYS A 118 5.22 10.21 9.69
N LYS A 119 5.56 9.35 10.65
CA LYS A 119 6.90 9.28 11.21
C LYS A 119 7.93 8.87 10.16
N TRP A 120 7.60 7.87 9.33
CA TRP A 120 8.50 7.43 8.26
C TRP A 120 8.80 8.56 7.28
N LEU A 121 7.78 9.33 6.86
CA LEU A 121 7.97 10.46 5.96
C LEU A 121 8.85 11.54 6.59
N GLU A 122 8.72 11.79 7.89
CA GLU A 122 9.59 12.70 8.62
C GLU A 122 11.04 12.17 8.66
N ASP A 123 11.22 10.87 8.96
CA ASP A 123 12.53 10.23 9.08
C ASP A 123 13.34 10.27 7.77
N ILE A 124 12.69 10.20 6.63
CA ILE A 124 13.34 10.26 5.31
C ILE A 124 13.40 11.69 4.74
N ASN A 125 12.99 12.70 5.51
CA ASN A 125 12.90 14.10 5.06
C ASN A 125 12.10 14.24 3.75
N PHE A 126 10.94 13.62 3.71
CA PHE A 126 10.07 13.65 2.52
C PHE A 126 9.47 15.04 2.35
N HIS A 127 9.83 15.70 1.25
CA HIS A 127 9.31 17.02 0.87
C HIS A 127 8.70 16.95 -0.53
N ILE A 128 7.60 17.63 -0.69
CA ILE A 128 6.87 17.72 -1.96
C ILE A 128 7.10 19.11 -2.56
#